data_1936b4f762e8c59664e9e56d9dcfc90d
#
_entry.id   1936b4f762e8c59664e9e56d9dcfc90d
#
_cell.length_a   1.000
_cell.length_b   1.000
_cell.length_c   1.000
_cell.angle_alpha   90.00
_cell.angle_beta   90.00
_cell.angle_gamma   90.00
#
_symmetry.space_group_name_H-M   'P 1'
#
loop_
_entity.id
_entity.type
_entity.pdbx_description
1 polymer ?
#
loop_
_entity_poly.entity_id
_entity_poly.type
_entity_poly.pdbx_seq_one_letter_code
_entity_poly.pdbx_strand_id
1 'polypeptide(L)'
;MKKTWKRILKFIIESTAVILIIYGVFSAGAHIKAKKDAIKQQEIAQQEAQKEENKQEEPVIENKKLSEIELNEAMENLIEQYKGNNEIGIVYKNFATGYRYAQEDNHYFTAASTVKVIYAMKIYDRIRNGEISKNADIAYNEKFLEEGNGQITNSPKKDSYKLEYVIQNMIQYSDNTATNMLVGNSATAADLVVKYVSSLGARLPQEEAQNNKITPAMMELVWTKLYKERDKYPELIKYLEDSEDGEWIKDGIPNKKIASKYGAIDTNYHDTAIVFGDKDYMLLIYTNNLSKSRQSIKNIAKKIDEITNNNM
;
A
#
# COMPACT_ATOMS: atom_id res chain seq x y z
N MET A 1 29.05 84.90 14.49
CA MET A 1 27.90 84.54 13.63
C MET A 1 28.27 83.81 12.33
N LYS A 2 29.26 84.18 11.58
CA LYS A 2 29.64 83.53 10.30
C LYS A 2 30.09 82.05 10.38
N LYS A 3 30.73 81.61 11.49
CA LYS A 3 31.21 80.21 11.67
C LYS A 3 30.05 79.21 11.97
N THR A 4 29.00 79.63 12.63
CA THR A 4 27.85 78.82 12.98
C THR A 4 26.98 78.55 11.76
N TRP A 5 26.77 79.54 10.92
CA TRP A 5 26.00 79.43 9.67
C TRP A 5 26.67 78.44 8.67
N LYS A 6 27.97 78.39 8.58
CA LYS A 6 28.68 77.44 7.72
C LYS A 6 28.52 76.00 8.21
N ARG A 7 28.47 75.77 9.53
CA ARG A 7 28.23 74.43 10.11
C ARG A 7 26.81 73.97 9.85
N ILE A 8 25.80 74.82 10.02
CA ILE A 8 24.41 74.51 9.74
C ILE A 8 24.19 74.20 8.24
N LEU A 9 24.78 74.98 7.38
CA LEU A 9 24.67 74.74 5.91
C LEU A 9 25.33 73.42 5.49
N LYS A 10 26.51 73.08 6.08
CA LYS A 10 27.17 71.80 5.85
C LYS A 10 26.29 70.64 6.31
N PHE A 11 25.68 70.73 7.51
CA PHE A 11 24.83 69.71 8.05
C PHE A 11 23.57 69.48 7.17
N ILE A 12 22.95 70.55 6.68
CA ILE A 12 21.80 70.46 5.76
C ILE A 12 22.18 69.78 4.45
N ILE A 13 23.35 70.10 3.86
CA ILE A 13 23.81 69.45 2.60
C ILE A 13 24.11 67.95 2.82
N GLU A 14 24.76 67.62 3.93
CA GLU A 14 25.04 66.22 4.27
C GLU A 14 23.75 65.43 4.52
N SER A 15 22.80 66.00 5.20
CA SER A 15 21.48 65.36 5.45
C SER A 15 20.63 65.17 4.18
N THR A 16 20.64 66.16 3.28
CA THR A 16 19.95 66.04 2.01
C THR A 16 20.56 65.02 1.10
N ALA A 17 21.93 64.90 1.07
CA ALA A 17 22.62 63.88 0.32
C ALA A 17 22.29 62.44 0.82
N VAL A 18 22.20 62.23 2.15
CA VAL A 18 21.81 60.94 2.73
C VAL A 18 20.35 60.61 2.36
N ILE A 19 19.42 61.57 2.42
CA ILE A 19 18.03 61.34 2.06
C ILE A 19 17.90 60.97 0.57
N LEU A 20 18.63 61.61 -0.32
CA LEU A 20 18.65 61.29 -1.75
C LEU A 20 19.20 59.87 -2.03
N ILE A 21 20.25 59.47 -1.32
CA ILE A 21 20.80 58.09 -1.44
C ILE A 21 19.75 57.06 -0.96
N ILE A 22 19.12 57.28 0.18
CA ILE A 22 18.07 56.40 0.69
C ILE A 22 16.90 56.29 -0.28
N TYR A 23 16.45 57.42 -0.86
CA TYR A 23 15.39 57.44 -1.84
C TYR A 23 15.76 56.71 -3.14
N GLY A 24 17.03 56.88 -3.59
CA GLY A 24 17.58 56.15 -4.74
C GLY A 24 17.62 54.62 -4.54
N VAL A 25 18.03 54.16 -3.36
CA VAL A 25 18.06 52.73 -2.99
C VAL A 25 16.63 52.15 -2.91
N PHE A 26 15.69 52.88 -2.33
CA PHE A 26 14.29 52.45 -2.26
C PHE A 26 13.64 52.38 -3.65
N SER A 27 13.86 53.38 -4.46
CA SER A 27 13.34 53.43 -5.84
C SER A 27 13.93 52.31 -6.72
N ALA A 28 15.23 52.04 -6.63
CA ALA A 28 15.89 50.92 -7.29
C ALA A 28 15.35 49.55 -6.82
N GLY A 29 15.12 49.39 -5.49
CA GLY A 29 14.53 48.18 -4.92
C GLY A 29 13.10 47.94 -5.41
N ALA A 30 12.28 48.98 -5.52
CA ALA A 30 10.92 48.89 -6.05
C ALA A 30 10.88 48.53 -7.56
N HIS A 31 11.81 49.09 -8.35
CA HIS A 31 11.94 48.73 -9.75
C HIS A 31 12.41 47.28 -9.99
N ILE A 32 13.35 46.78 -9.15
CA ILE A 32 13.79 45.38 -9.22
C ILE A 32 12.67 44.43 -8.84
N LYS A 33 11.91 44.76 -7.81
CA LYS A 33 10.74 43.95 -7.39
C LYS A 33 9.67 43.90 -8.48
N ALA A 34 9.29 45.04 -9.04
CA ALA A 34 8.31 45.12 -10.12
C ALA A 34 8.75 44.32 -11.37
N LYS A 35 10.03 44.34 -11.69
CA LYS A 35 10.60 43.56 -12.84
C LYS A 35 10.57 42.06 -12.56
N LYS A 36 10.86 41.63 -11.31
CA LYS A 36 10.74 40.21 -10.91
C LYS A 36 9.28 39.73 -10.92
N ASP A 37 8.36 40.54 -10.44
CA ASP A 37 6.93 40.19 -10.43
C ASP A 37 6.37 40.09 -11.85
N ALA A 38 6.79 40.98 -12.78
CA ALA A 38 6.42 40.91 -14.19
C ALA A 38 6.99 39.67 -14.92
N ILE A 39 8.24 39.29 -14.64
CA ILE A 39 8.84 38.05 -15.17
C ILE A 39 8.08 36.82 -14.69
N LYS A 40 7.76 36.78 -13.37
CA LYS A 40 7.00 35.67 -12.80
C LYS A 40 5.59 35.54 -13.38
N GLN A 41 4.93 36.66 -13.66
CA GLN A 41 3.63 36.65 -14.34
C GLN A 41 3.73 36.17 -15.79
N GLN A 42 4.80 36.53 -16.50
CA GLN A 42 5.04 36.02 -17.86
C GLN A 42 5.32 34.52 -17.87
N GLU A 43 6.09 34.00 -16.89
CA GLU A 43 6.35 32.57 -16.78
C GLU A 43 5.06 31.78 -16.46
N ILE A 44 4.20 32.30 -15.58
CA ILE A 44 2.90 31.71 -15.27
C ILE A 44 2.00 31.71 -16.51
N ALA A 45 1.91 32.83 -17.22
CA ALA A 45 1.10 32.93 -18.44
C ALA A 45 1.61 32.01 -19.57
N GLN A 46 2.93 31.82 -19.69
CA GLN A 46 3.51 30.84 -20.62
C GLN A 46 3.23 29.40 -20.22
N GLN A 47 3.26 29.07 -18.93
CA GLN A 47 2.88 27.75 -18.43
C GLN A 47 1.38 27.46 -18.60
N GLU A 48 0.53 28.46 -18.43
CA GLU A 48 -0.91 28.34 -18.67
C GLU A 48 -1.22 28.19 -20.15
N ALA A 49 -0.56 28.96 -21.02
CA ALA A 49 -0.70 28.82 -22.47
C ALA A 49 -0.21 27.46 -22.98
N GLN A 50 0.92 26.94 -22.48
CA GLN A 50 1.37 25.57 -22.78
C GLN A 50 0.44 24.49 -22.27
N LYS A 51 -0.25 24.73 -21.13
CA LYS A 51 -1.29 23.83 -20.63
C LYS A 51 -2.57 23.86 -21.46
N GLU A 52 -2.90 25.01 -22.03
CA GLU A 52 -4.05 25.15 -22.95
C GLU A 52 -3.76 24.55 -24.32
N GLU A 53 -2.55 24.75 -24.85
CA GLU A 53 -2.11 24.16 -26.11
C GLU A 53 -2.05 22.64 -26.06
N ASN A 54 -1.57 22.05 -24.92
CA ASN A 54 -1.65 20.61 -24.65
C ASN A 54 -3.07 20.09 -24.37
N LYS A 55 -4.03 20.98 -24.09
CA LYS A 55 -5.44 20.58 -23.92
C LYS A 55 -6.21 20.47 -25.23
N GLN A 56 -5.69 21.05 -26.33
CA GLN A 56 -6.39 21.06 -27.63
C GLN A 56 -6.09 19.86 -28.53
N GLU A 57 -5.19 18.94 -28.10
CA GLU A 57 -4.86 17.74 -28.88
C GLU A 57 -5.01 16.43 -28.09
N GLU A 58 -5.86 16.38 -27.06
CA GLU A 58 -6.35 15.07 -26.63
C GLU A 58 -7.41 14.64 -27.65
N PRO A 59 -7.15 13.60 -28.47
CA PRO A 59 -8.22 13.01 -29.27
C PRO A 59 -9.31 12.60 -28.29
N VAL A 60 -10.55 12.93 -28.59
CA VAL A 60 -11.74 12.31 -27.97
C VAL A 60 -11.60 10.82 -28.26
N ILE A 61 -10.89 10.10 -27.38
CA ILE A 61 -10.89 8.65 -27.36
C ILE A 61 -12.31 8.31 -26.94
N GLU A 62 -13.16 7.98 -27.92
CA GLU A 62 -14.32 7.16 -27.63
C GLU A 62 -13.84 6.08 -26.67
N ASN A 63 -14.42 6.00 -25.48
CA ASN A 63 -14.10 5.02 -24.46
C ASN A 63 -14.45 3.62 -24.96
N LYS A 64 -13.74 3.15 -25.99
CA LYS A 64 -13.83 1.77 -26.45
C LYS A 64 -13.25 0.91 -25.34
N LYS A 65 -14.11 0.16 -24.68
CA LYS A 65 -13.65 -0.84 -23.70
C LYS A 65 -12.67 -1.78 -24.39
N LEU A 66 -11.52 -2.03 -23.71
CA LEU A 66 -10.55 -3.02 -24.17
C LEU A 66 -11.18 -4.40 -24.21
N SER A 67 -10.88 -5.18 -25.23
CA SER A 67 -11.14 -6.61 -25.25
C SER A 67 -10.30 -7.31 -24.18
N GLU A 68 -10.65 -8.55 -23.85
CA GLU A 68 -9.89 -9.35 -22.89
C GLU A 68 -8.43 -9.55 -23.33
N ILE A 69 -8.18 -9.67 -24.63
CA ILE A 69 -6.82 -9.76 -25.19
C ILE A 69 -6.04 -8.47 -24.93
N GLU A 70 -6.63 -7.32 -25.27
CA GLU A 70 -6.00 -6.00 -25.04
C GLU A 70 -5.78 -5.72 -23.56
N LEU A 71 -6.68 -6.19 -22.68
CA LEU A 71 -6.50 -6.11 -21.22
C LEU A 71 -5.31 -6.96 -20.75
N ASN A 72 -5.18 -8.20 -21.24
CA ASN A 72 -4.06 -9.06 -20.92
C ASN A 72 -2.73 -8.45 -21.37
N GLU A 73 -2.66 -7.92 -22.58
CA GLU A 73 -1.48 -7.22 -23.10
C GLU A 73 -1.12 -5.98 -22.27
N ALA A 74 -2.12 -5.20 -21.87
CA ALA A 74 -1.90 -4.02 -21.02
C ALA A 74 -1.37 -4.41 -19.62
N MET A 75 -1.89 -5.49 -19.04
CA MET A 75 -1.41 -6.02 -17.75
C MET A 75 0.02 -6.56 -17.87
N GLU A 76 0.29 -7.36 -18.90
CA GLU A 76 1.62 -7.92 -19.13
C GLU A 76 2.67 -6.82 -19.34
N ASN A 77 2.39 -5.85 -20.21
CA ASN A 77 3.26 -4.71 -20.46
C ASN A 77 3.51 -3.89 -19.18
N LEU A 78 2.50 -3.71 -18.33
CA LEU A 78 2.66 -3.04 -17.05
C LEU A 78 3.64 -3.81 -16.14
N ILE A 79 3.46 -5.12 -16.00
CA ILE A 79 4.31 -5.93 -15.10
C ILE A 79 5.75 -5.96 -15.59
N GLU A 80 5.97 -6.13 -16.89
CA GLU A 80 7.32 -6.17 -17.48
C GLU A 80 8.11 -4.86 -17.25
N GLN A 81 7.45 -3.70 -17.13
CA GLN A 81 8.10 -2.42 -16.78
C GLN A 81 8.76 -2.44 -15.39
N TYR A 82 8.24 -3.27 -14.47
CA TYR A 82 8.75 -3.38 -13.10
C TYR A 82 9.63 -4.61 -12.87
N LYS A 83 9.39 -5.69 -13.61
CA LYS A 83 10.00 -6.99 -13.37
C LYS A 83 11.52 -6.98 -13.54
N GLY A 84 12.03 -6.51 -14.69
CA GLY A 84 13.46 -6.61 -15.00
C GLY A 84 13.96 -8.05 -14.78
N ASN A 85 15.02 -8.20 -13.96
CA ASN A 85 15.57 -9.51 -13.58
C ASN A 85 15.00 -10.04 -12.25
N ASN A 86 13.87 -9.48 -11.78
CA ASN A 86 13.28 -9.82 -10.48
C ASN A 86 12.05 -10.72 -10.68
N GLU A 87 11.55 -11.28 -9.57
CA GLU A 87 10.37 -12.13 -9.59
C GLU A 87 9.14 -11.34 -9.18
N ILE A 88 8.10 -11.38 -10.00
CA ILE A 88 6.79 -10.80 -9.71
C ILE A 88 5.72 -11.84 -10.06
N GLY A 89 4.97 -12.28 -9.06
CA GLY A 89 3.77 -13.10 -9.22
C GLY A 89 2.54 -12.26 -8.98
N ILE A 90 1.60 -12.27 -9.91
CA ILE A 90 0.36 -11.49 -9.82
C ILE A 90 -0.85 -12.36 -10.10
N VAL A 91 -1.91 -12.11 -9.34
CA VAL A 91 -3.27 -12.52 -9.66
C VAL A 91 -4.19 -11.32 -9.51
N TYR A 92 -4.89 -10.99 -10.56
CA TYR A 92 -6.05 -10.10 -10.56
C TYR A 92 -7.32 -10.91 -10.90
N LYS A 93 -8.40 -10.69 -10.18
CA LYS A 93 -9.68 -11.32 -10.46
C LYS A 93 -10.84 -10.41 -10.13
N ASN A 94 -11.62 -10.06 -11.14
CA ASN A 94 -12.86 -9.32 -10.97
C ASN A 94 -14.00 -10.29 -10.62
N PHE A 95 -14.63 -10.07 -9.48
CA PHE A 95 -15.68 -10.97 -9.00
C PHE A 95 -17.03 -10.80 -9.71
N ALA A 96 -17.26 -9.63 -10.32
CA ALA A 96 -18.50 -9.34 -11.03
C ALA A 96 -18.49 -9.88 -12.47
N THR A 97 -17.36 -9.70 -13.18
CA THR A 97 -17.23 -10.12 -14.59
C THR A 97 -16.64 -11.52 -14.74
N GLY A 98 -15.92 -12.01 -13.74
CA GLY A 98 -15.18 -13.25 -13.80
C GLY A 98 -13.80 -13.14 -14.50
N TYR A 99 -13.45 -11.95 -15.05
CA TYR A 99 -12.15 -11.75 -15.68
C TYR A 99 -11.02 -12.02 -14.70
N ARG A 100 -10.03 -12.79 -15.15
CA ARG A 100 -8.84 -13.17 -14.39
C ARG A 100 -7.60 -12.94 -15.23
N TYR A 101 -6.66 -12.19 -14.68
CA TYR A 101 -5.29 -12.11 -15.17
C TYR A 101 -4.33 -12.72 -14.15
N ALA A 102 -3.36 -13.50 -14.61
CA ALA A 102 -2.33 -14.05 -13.73
C ALA A 102 -1.01 -14.20 -14.48
N GLN A 103 0.08 -13.91 -13.76
CA GLN A 103 1.44 -14.10 -14.22
C GLN A 103 2.27 -14.68 -13.08
N GLU A 104 3.08 -15.70 -13.33
CA GLU A 104 3.91 -16.42 -12.33
C GLU A 104 3.10 -16.88 -11.10
N ASP A 105 1.82 -17.19 -11.30
CA ASP A 105 0.90 -17.53 -10.20
C ASP A 105 1.15 -18.91 -9.59
N ASN A 106 1.90 -19.77 -10.27
CA ASN A 106 2.36 -21.08 -9.79
C ASN A 106 3.79 -21.07 -9.24
N HIS A 107 4.49 -19.93 -9.29
CA HIS A 107 5.81 -19.81 -8.70
C HIS A 107 5.71 -19.74 -7.16
N TYR A 108 6.63 -20.41 -6.46
CA TYR A 108 6.69 -20.41 -5.00
C TYR A 108 7.43 -19.19 -4.46
N PHE A 109 6.72 -18.33 -3.75
CA PHE A 109 7.30 -17.21 -3.00
C PHE A 109 7.39 -17.54 -1.51
N THR A 110 8.34 -16.95 -0.79
CA THR A 110 8.33 -16.96 0.68
C THR A 110 7.13 -16.14 1.16
N ALA A 111 6.11 -16.81 1.68
CA ALA A 111 4.80 -16.20 1.95
C ALA A 111 4.82 -15.01 2.92
N ALA A 112 5.82 -14.95 3.79
CA ALA A 112 5.88 -14.00 4.89
C ALA A 112 4.55 -13.97 5.67
N SER A 113 4.04 -12.79 6.01
CA SER A 113 2.80 -12.66 6.80
C SER A 113 1.50 -12.81 6.00
N THR A 114 1.54 -13.05 4.68
CA THR A 114 0.29 -13.20 3.89
C THR A 114 -0.51 -14.44 4.30
N VAL A 115 0.13 -15.50 4.77
CA VAL A 115 -0.52 -16.74 5.25
C VAL A 115 -1.33 -16.55 6.54
N LYS A 116 -1.15 -15.43 7.27
CA LYS A 116 -1.91 -15.13 8.49
C LYS A 116 -3.41 -15.06 8.23
N VAL A 117 -3.83 -14.76 6.99
CA VAL A 117 -5.23 -14.83 6.57
C VAL A 117 -5.77 -16.26 6.72
N ILE A 118 -4.99 -17.28 6.32
CA ILE A 118 -5.36 -18.69 6.48
C ILE A 118 -5.55 -19.03 7.97
N TYR A 119 -4.64 -18.60 8.83
CA TYR A 119 -4.73 -18.84 10.27
C TYR A 119 -6.00 -18.23 10.86
N ALA A 120 -6.27 -16.97 10.55
CA ALA A 120 -7.46 -16.30 11.04
C ALA A 120 -8.75 -16.97 10.56
N MET A 121 -8.87 -17.28 9.26
CA MET A 121 -10.03 -17.99 8.73
C MET A 121 -10.26 -19.32 9.46
N LYS A 122 -9.20 -20.11 9.67
CA LYS A 122 -9.31 -21.38 10.39
C LYS A 122 -9.75 -21.20 11.84
N ILE A 123 -9.29 -20.15 12.52
CA ILE A 123 -9.69 -19.86 13.91
C ILE A 123 -11.16 -19.43 13.95
N TYR A 124 -11.60 -18.57 13.04
CA TYR A 124 -13.01 -18.19 12.94
C TYR A 124 -13.92 -19.37 12.58
N ASP A 125 -13.44 -20.31 11.75
CA ASP A 125 -14.17 -21.57 11.50
C ASP A 125 -14.35 -22.37 12.77
N ARG A 126 -13.31 -22.48 13.62
CA ARG A 126 -13.39 -23.16 14.91
C ARG A 126 -14.32 -22.46 15.89
N ILE A 127 -14.31 -21.12 15.91
CA ILE A 127 -15.25 -20.34 16.76
C ILE A 127 -16.68 -20.63 16.31
N ARG A 128 -16.96 -20.61 15.00
CA ARG A 128 -18.29 -20.84 14.44
C ARG A 128 -18.78 -22.27 14.69
N ASN A 129 -17.88 -23.24 14.68
CA ASN A 129 -18.18 -24.64 14.99
C ASN A 129 -18.35 -24.90 16.50
N GLY A 130 -18.16 -23.91 17.37
CA GLY A 130 -18.23 -24.05 18.82
C GLY A 130 -17.04 -24.78 19.46
N GLU A 131 -15.95 -24.98 18.70
CA GLU A 131 -14.73 -25.65 19.19
C GLU A 131 -13.91 -24.75 20.13
N ILE A 132 -14.02 -23.44 19.99
CA ILE A 132 -13.39 -22.44 20.85
C ILE A 132 -14.34 -21.25 21.04
N SER A 133 -14.39 -20.72 22.26
CA SER A 133 -15.16 -19.51 22.54
C SER A 133 -14.45 -18.27 21.95
N LYS A 134 -15.20 -17.36 21.30
CA LYS A 134 -14.70 -16.06 20.88
C LYS A 134 -14.08 -15.26 22.04
N ASN A 135 -14.60 -15.43 23.25
CA ASN A 135 -14.14 -14.75 24.47
C ASN A 135 -13.09 -15.55 25.26
N ALA A 136 -12.53 -16.62 24.68
CA ALA A 136 -11.50 -17.42 25.35
C ALA A 136 -10.29 -16.55 25.72
N ASP A 137 -9.66 -16.88 26.85
CA ASP A 137 -8.38 -16.33 27.25
C ASP A 137 -7.26 -17.21 26.67
N ILE A 138 -6.35 -16.61 25.94
CA ILE A 138 -5.17 -17.25 25.36
C ILE A 138 -3.99 -16.93 26.26
N ALA A 139 -3.44 -17.95 26.92
CA ALA A 139 -2.29 -17.79 27.79
C ALA A 139 -1.04 -17.37 27.01
N TYR A 140 -0.33 -16.38 27.52
CA TYR A 140 0.98 -16.02 27.01
C TYR A 140 2.06 -16.94 27.62
N ASN A 141 3.09 -17.20 26.82
CA ASN A 141 4.30 -17.86 27.28
C ASN A 141 5.49 -17.22 26.54
N GLU A 142 6.60 -17.02 27.23
CA GLU A 142 7.84 -16.43 26.68
C GLU A 142 8.33 -17.12 25.39
N LYS A 143 8.08 -18.42 25.22
CA LYS A 143 8.43 -19.17 24.02
C LYS A 143 7.71 -18.68 22.75
N PHE A 144 6.63 -17.89 22.90
CA PHE A 144 5.89 -17.31 21.77
C PHE A 144 6.46 -15.97 21.35
N LEU A 145 7.33 -15.34 22.17
CA LEU A 145 7.90 -14.05 21.86
C LEU A 145 8.73 -14.13 20.57
N GLU A 146 8.39 -13.28 19.65
CA GLU A 146 9.11 -13.11 18.39
C GLU A 146 9.17 -11.63 18.03
N GLU A 147 10.35 -11.16 17.64
CA GLU A 147 10.55 -9.76 17.24
C GLU A 147 9.73 -9.41 15.99
N GLY A 148 9.38 -8.14 15.87
CA GLY A 148 8.65 -7.62 14.73
C GLY A 148 7.61 -6.57 15.12
N ASN A 149 6.60 -6.42 14.26
CA ASN A 149 5.50 -5.49 14.47
C ASN A 149 4.48 -6.05 15.48
N GLY A 150 3.59 -5.18 15.94
CA GLY A 150 2.42 -5.54 16.73
C GLY A 150 2.48 -5.09 18.19
N GLN A 151 1.31 -5.00 18.78
CA GLN A 151 1.15 -4.46 20.13
C GLN A 151 1.51 -5.50 21.20
N ILE A 152 1.22 -6.79 20.95
CA ILE A 152 1.60 -7.85 21.90
C ILE A 152 3.11 -8.02 21.89
N THR A 153 3.75 -8.01 20.71
CA THR A 153 5.21 -8.09 20.59
C THR A 153 5.91 -6.93 21.30
N ASN A 154 5.41 -5.69 21.17
CA ASN A 154 6.15 -4.48 21.58
C ASN A 154 5.67 -3.84 22.89
N SER A 155 4.75 -4.49 23.63
CA SER A 155 4.25 -3.98 24.90
C SER A 155 4.64 -4.90 26.08
N PRO A 156 4.54 -4.44 27.33
CA PRO A 156 4.67 -5.28 28.50
C PRO A 156 3.70 -6.48 28.42
N LYS A 157 4.20 -7.67 28.71
CA LYS A 157 3.41 -8.91 28.58
C LYS A 157 2.42 -9.08 29.71
N LYS A 158 1.26 -9.67 29.40
CA LYS A 158 0.23 -10.10 30.35
C LYS A 158 0.23 -11.63 30.41
N ASP A 159 -0.31 -12.19 31.45
CA ASP A 159 -0.43 -13.65 31.60
C ASP A 159 -1.34 -14.27 30.52
N SER A 160 -2.33 -13.51 30.05
CA SER A 160 -3.24 -13.93 28.99
C SER A 160 -3.83 -12.72 28.23
N TYR A 161 -4.39 -13.01 27.05
CA TYR A 161 -5.07 -12.05 26.18
C TYR A 161 -6.36 -12.67 25.66
N LYS A 162 -7.40 -11.86 25.45
CA LYS A 162 -8.62 -12.33 24.78
C LYS A 162 -8.31 -12.80 23.35
N LEU A 163 -8.89 -13.92 22.93
CA LEU A 163 -8.69 -14.52 21.61
C LEU A 163 -8.89 -13.48 20.49
N GLU A 164 -9.97 -12.70 20.56
CA GLU A 164 -10.26 -11.69 19.57
C GLU A 164 -9.17 -10.61 19.46
N TYR A 165 -8.61 -10.19 20.61
CA TYR A 165 -7.49 -9.23 20.63
C TYR A 165 -6.22 -9.83 20.00
N VAL A 166 -5.97 -11.13 20.22
CA VAL A 166 -4.82 -11.81 19.61
C VAL A 166 -5.00 -11.94 18.10
N ILE A 167 -6.20 -12.27 17.62
CA ILE A 167 -6.51 -12.32 16.17
C ILE A 167 -6.36 -10.94 15.54
N GLN A 168 -6.89 -9.89 16.19
CA GLN A 168 -6.73 -8.51 15.74
C GLN A 168 -5.26 -8.15 15.58
N ASN A 169 -4.43 -8.43 16.59
CA ASN A 169 -3.00 -8.14 16.53
C ASN A 169 -2.29 -8.90 15.40
N MET A 170 -2.59 -10.19 15.23
CA MET A 170 -2.03 -11.00 14.14
C MET A 170 -2.34 -10.42 12.76
N ILE A 171 -3.56 -9.92 12.54
CA ILE A 171 -4.01 -9.48 11.24
C ILE A 171 -3.72 -7.98 11.03
N GLN A 172 -4.20 -7.12 11.92
CA GLN A 172 -4.13 -5.67 11.76
C GLN A 172 -2.69 -5.14 11.85
N TYR A 173 -1.93 -5.62 12.85
CA TYR A 173 -0.55 -5.18 13.09
C TYR A 173 0.50 -6.18 12.61
N SER A 174 0.07 -7.30 12.03
CA SER A 174 0.99 -8.38 11.62
C SER A 174 1.86 -8.93 12.75
N ASP A 175 1.36 -8.95 13.98
CA ASP A 175 2.08 -9.32 15.21
C ASP A 175 2.53 -10.79 15.16
N ASN A 176 3.85 -11.04 15.27
CA ASN A 176 4.42 -12.39 15.21
C ASN A 176 4.19 -13.15 16.52
N THR A 177 4.29 -12.48 17.68
CA THR A 177 3.98 -13.10 18.97
C THR A 177 2.53 -13.54 19.02
N ALA A 178 1.59 -12.69 18.57
CA ALA A 178 0.18 -13.06 18.45
C ALA A 178 -0.02 -14.28 17.54
N THR A 179 0.72 -14.34 16.44
CA THR A 179 0.68 -15.50 15.53
C THR A 179 1.12 -16.77 16.24
N ASN A 180 2.26 -16.74 16.93
CA ASN A 180 2.80 -17.89 17.66
C ASN A 180 1.86 -18.36 18.80
N MET A 181 1.18 -17.44 19.48
CA MET A 181 0.17 -17.76 20.48
C MET A 181 -1.03 -18.53 19.91
N LEU A 182 -1.38 -18.29 18.63
CA LEU A 182 -2.56 -18.89 17.98
C LEU A 182 -2.25 -20.18 17.23
N VAL A 183 -1.08 -20.27 16.58
CA VAL A 183 -0.74 -21.41 15.71
C VAL A 183 0.40 -22.27 16.24
N GLY A 184 1.07 -21.83 17.30
CA GLY A 184 2.19 -22.55 17.90
C GLY A 184 3.49 -22.33 17.11
N ASN A 185 4.26 -23.41 16.91
CA ASN A 185 5.52 -23.33 16.20
C ASN A 185 5.34 -23.44 14.67
N SER A 186 6.43 -23.21 13.94
CA SER A 186 6.44 -23.24 12.47
C SER A 186 5.96 -24.58 11.88
N ALA A 187 6.24 -25.71 12.52
CA ALA A 187 5.77 -27.02 12.04
C ALA A 187 4.23 -27.11 12.11
N THR A 188 3.64 -26.68 13.24
CA THR A 188 2.17 -26.66 13.41
C THR A 188 1.53 -25.69 12.42
N ALA A 189 2.15 -24.54 12.20
CA ALA A 189 1.71 -23.54 11.23
C ALA A 189 1.74 -24.10 9.79
N ALA A 190 2.82 -24.77 9.40
CA ALA A 190 2.94 -25.43 8.10
C ALA A 190 1.85 -26.47 7.88
N ASP A 191 1.61 -27.36 8.87
CA ASP A 191 0.56 -28.38 8.80
C ASP A 191 -0.84 -27.75 8.63
N LEU A 192 -1.10 -26.64 9.29
CA LEU A 192 -2.36 -25.93 9.16
C LEU A 192 -2.53 -25.39 7.74
N VAL A 193 -1.50 -24.75 7.17
CA VAL A 193 -1.54 -24.21 5.81
C VAL A 193 -1.76 -25.34 4.80
N VAL A 194 -1.01 -26.44 4.88
CA VAL A 194 -1.16 -27.60 3.98
C VAL A 194 -2.59 -28.14 4.03
N LYS A 195 -3.12 -28.38 5.22
CA LYS A 195 -4.49 -28.89 5.38
C LYS A 195 -5.55 -27.92 4.86
N TYR A 196 -5.35 -26.61 5.10
CA TYR A 196 -6.29 -25.61 4.67
C TYR A 196 -6.31 -25.49 3.13
N VAL A 197 -5.14 -25.35 2.50
CA VAL A 197 -4.99 -25.27 1.05
C VAL A 197 -5.51 -26.55 0.37
N SER A 198 -5.24 -27.72 0.96
CA SER A 198 -5.78 -29.00 0.45
C SER A 198 -7.30 -29.06 0.50
N SER A 199 -7.92 -28.47 1.53
CA SER A 199 -9.39 -28.40 1.64
C SER A 199 -10.03 -27.50 0.55
N LEU A 200 -9.22 -26.64 -0.09
CA LEU A 200 -9.62 -25.78 -1.20
C LEU A 200 -9.31 -26.41 -2.58
N GLY A 201 -8.79 -27.64 -2.62
CA GLY A 201 -8.53 -28.37 -3.84
C GLY A 201 -7.12 -28.19 -4.42
N ALA A 202 -6.21 -27.49 -3.73
CA ALA A 202 -4.82 -27.35 -4.16
C ALA A 202 -3.87 -28.23 -3.34
N ARG A 203 -2.71 -28.57 -3.89
CA ARG A 203 -1.69 -29.37 -3.23
C ARG A 203 -0.48 -28.50 -2.90
N LEU A 204 -0.23 -28.27 -1.62
CA LEU A 204 1.00 -27.66 -1.12
C LEU A 204 1.89 -28.76 -0.54
N PRO A 205 3.11 -28.98 -1.07
CA PRO A 205 4.06 -29.91 -0.47
C PRO A 205 4.44 -29.47 0.94
N GLN A 206 4.59 -30.45 1.85
CA GLN A 206 4.94 -30.19 3.25
C GLN A 206 6.27 -29.43 3.39
N GLU A 207 7.25 -29.78 2.54
CA GLU A 207 8.56 -29.12 2.51
C GLU A 207 8.44 -27.63 2.18
N GLU A 208 7.62 -27.26 1.17
CA GLU A 208 7.41 -25.87 0.81
C GLU A 208 6.70 -25.10 1.94
N ALA A 209 5.71 -25.71 2.59
CA ALA A 209 5.03 -25.12 3.72
C ALA A 209 5.97 -24.91 4.93
N GLN A 210 6.86 -25.85 5.21
CA GLN A 210 7.86 -25.74 6.28
C GLN A 210 8.86 -24.61 6.03
N ASN A 211 9.18 -24.36 4.75
CA ASN A 211 9.99 -23.23 4.29
C ASN A 211 9.19 -21.93 4.13
N ASN A 212 7.98 -21.89 4.69
CA ASN A 212 7.06 -20.75 4.58
C ASN A 212 6.81 -20.30 3.13
N LYS A 213 6.69 -21.23 2.20
CA LYS A 213 6.45 -20.94 0.78
C LYS A 213 5.01 -21.25 0.38
N ILE A 214 4.47 -20.42 -0.50
CA ILE A 214 3.14 -20.57 -1.10
C ILE A 214 3.14 -19.98 -2.51
N THR A 215 2.17 -20.37 -3.34
CA THR A 215 1.98 -19.74 -4.65
C THR A 215 0.84 -18.73 -4.64
N PRO A 216 0.89 -17.67 -5.49
CA PRO A 216 -0.23 -16.75 -5.65
C PRO A 216 -1.54 -17.46 -6.02
N ALA A 217 -1.50 -18.52 -6.84
CA ALA A 217 -2.67 -19.32 -7.19
C ALA A 217 -3.31 -20.02 -5.98
N MET A 218 -2.52 -20.52 -5.02
CA MET A 218 -3.07 -21.08 -3.78
C MET A 218 -3.73 -20.01 -2.93
N MET A 219 -3.12 -18.83 -2.83
CA MET A 219 -3.71 -17.71 -2.10
C MET A 219 -4.95 -17.13 -2.82
N GLU A 220 -5.05 -17.23 -4.14
CA GLU A 220 -6.29 -16.91 -4.87
C GLU A 220 -7.47 -17.73 -4.34
N LEU A 221 -7.28 -19.02 -4.09
CA LEU A 221 -8.33 -19.87 -3.54
C LEU A 221 -8.77 -19.41 -2.14
N VAL A 222 -7.79 -19.04 -1.29
CA VAL A 222 -8.02 -18.53 0.06
C VAL A 222 -8.84 -17.23 0.02
N TRP A 223 -8.38 -16.25 -0.74
CA TRP A 223 -9.02 -14.96 -0.85
C TRP A 223 -10.38 -15.04 -1.57
N THR A 224 -10.53 -15.94 -2.56
CA THR A 224 -11.82 -16.21 -3.20
C THR A 224 -12.83 -16.78 -2.21
N LYS A 225 -12.40 -17.73 -1.33
CA LYS A 225 -13.27 -18.24 -0.26
C LYS A 225 -13.62 -17.14 0.72
N LEU A 226 -12.65 -16.34 1.16
CA LEU A 226 -12.89 -15.23 2.08
C LEU A 226 -13.93 -14.25 1.49
N TYR A 227 -13.77 -13.87 0.23
CA TYR A 227 -14.70 -12.96 -0.44
C TYR A 227 -16.13 -13.55 -0.53
N LYS A 228 -16.24 -14.79 -0.98
CA LYS A 228 -17.56 -15.46 -1.15
C LYS A 228 -18.28 -15.69 0.17
N GLU A 229 -17.53 -15.91 1.24
CA GLU A 229 -18.05 -16.23 2.57
C GLU A 229 -17.84 -15.09 3.58
N ARG A 230 -17.59 -13.86 3.12
CA ARG A 230 -17.21 -12.72 3.98
C ARG A 230 -18.18 -12.44 5.13
N ASP A 231 -19.46 -12.76 4.94
CA ASP A 231 -20.48 -12.63 6.01
C ASP A 231 -20.22 -13.59 7.20
N LYS A 232 -19.40 -14.62 6.99
CA LYS A 232 -18.95 -15.53 8.03
C LYS A 232 -17.70 -15.04 8.79
N TYR A 233 -17.05 -13.99 8.28
CA TYR A 233 -15.78 -13.46 8.78
C TYR A 233 -15.80 -11.93 8.94
N PRO A 234 -16.87 -11.31 9.51
CA PRO A 234 -17.02 -9.86 9.53
C PRO A 234 -15.89 -9.16 10.28
N GLU A 235 -15.44 -9.71 11.42
CA GLU A 235 -14.34 -9.14 12.19
C GLU A 235 -13.00 -9.27 11.43
N LEU A 236 -12.75 -10.40 10.76
CA LEU A 236 -11.55 -10.58 9.95
C LEU A 236 -11.50 -9.56 8.81
N ILE A 237 -12.60 -9.38 8.07
CA ILE A 237 -12.69 -8.36 7.02
C ILE A 237 -12.36 -6.98 7.61
N LYS A 238 -12.95 -6.63 8.76
CA LYS A 238 -12.66 -5.36 9.42
C LYS A 238 -11.17 -5.20 9.79
N TYR A 239 -10.53 -6.22 10.34
CA TYR A 239 -9.11 -6.14 10.69
C TYR A 239 -8.21 -6.05 9.47
N LEU A 240 -8.59 -6.65 8.35
CA LEU A 240 -7.91 -6.51 7.06
C LEU A 240 -8.11 -5.10 6.47
N GLU A 241 -9.29 -4.49 6.63
CA GLU A 241 -9.56 -3.10 6.25
C GLU A 241 -8.76 -2.12 7.09
N ASP A 242 -8.66 -2.37 8.39
CA ASP A 242 -7.93 -1.56 9.36
C ASP A 242 -6.42 -1.94 9.43
N SER A 243 -5.93 -2.87 8.58
CA SER A 243 -4.52 -3.28 8.64
C SER A 243 -3.60 -2.11 8.41
N GLU A 244 -2.60 -1.99 9.29
CA GLU A 244 -1.58 -0.96 9.20
C GLU A 244 -0.53 -1.41 8.18
N ASP A 245 -0.44 -0.65 7.14
CA ASP A 245 0.61 -0.73 6.15
C ASP A 245 0.88 0.67 5.59
N GLY A 246 2.04 0.88 5.02
CA GLY A 246 2.40 2.14 4.38
C GLY A 246 2.18 2.06 2.88
N GLU A 247 3.18 2.05 2.10
CA GLU A 247 3.24 2.24 0.66
C GLU A 247 2.86 0.99 -0.16
N TRP A 248 1.69 0.40 0.11
CA TRP A 248 1.22 -0.85 -0.51
C TRP A 248 -0.02 -0.63 -1.40
N ILE A 249 -0.85 -1.66 -1.62
CA ILE A 249 -2.07 -1.59 -2.45
C ILE A 249 -3.01 -0.46 -1.98
N LYS A 250 -3.23 -0.32 -0.67
CA LYS A 250 -4.12 0.74 -0.12
C LYS A 250 -3.69 2.14 -0.54
N ASP A 251 -2.40 2.44 -0.44
CA ASP A 251 -1.85 3.73 -0.84
C ASP A 251 -1.91 3.96 -2.36
N GLY A 252 -1.89 2.89 -3.14
CA GLY A 252 -2.07 2.94 -4.59
C GLY A 252 -3.50 3.28 -5.00
N ILE A 253 -4.49 2.93 -4.15
CA ILE A 253 -5.92 3.03 -4.46
C ILE A 253 -6.66 3.67 -3.27
N PRO A 254 -6.32 4.91 -2.89
CA PRO A 254 -6.76 5.50 -1.61
C PRO A 254 -8.27 5.80 -1.51
N ASN A 255 -8.98 5.78 -2.64
CA ASN A 255 -10.41 6.15 -2.69
C ASN A 255 -11.36 4.94 -2.58
N LYS A 256 -10.81 3.74 -2.34
CA LYS A 256 -11.60 2.52 -2.22
C LYS A 256 -11.45 1.88 -0.84
N LYS A 257 -12.47 1.16 -0.41
CA LYS A 257 -12.40 0.30 0.75
C LYS A 257 -11.61 -0.96 0.39
N ILE A 258 -10.60 -1.30 1.16
CA ILE A 258 -9.66 -2.39 0.84
C ILE A 258 -9.39 -3.22 2.07
N ALA A 259 -9.67 -4.50 1.99
CA ALA A 259 -9.25 -5.49 2.97
C ALA A 259 -7.93 -6.12 2.50
N SER A 260 -6.80 -5.82 3.14
CA SER A 260 -5.48 -6.28 2.70
C SER A 260 -4.64 -6.93 3.79
N LYS A 261 -3.70 -7.77 3.37
CA LYS A 261 -2.66 -8.33 4.21
C LYS A 261 -1.33 -8.33 3.48
N TYR A 262 -0.41 -7.51 3.97
CA TYR A 262 0.96 -7.50 3.50
C TYR A 262 1.83 -8.58 4.16
N GLY A 263 2.94 -8.90 3.51
CA GLY A 263 4.01 -9.73 4.04
C GLY A 263 5.37 -9.19 3.61
N ALA A 264 6.32 -9.13 4.53
CA ALA A 264 7.68 -8.70 4.25
C ALA A 264 8.67 -9.54 5.06
N ILE A 265 9.64 -10.11 4.37
CA ILE A 265 10.79 -10.80 4.94
C ILE A 265 11.94 -10.79 3.93
N ASP A 266 13.13 -10.37 4.35
CA ASP A 266 14.32 -10.26 3.51
C ASP A 266 14.05 -9.43 2.24
N THR A 267 14.15 -10.05 1.06
CA THR A 267 13.89 -9.45 -0.25
C THR A 267 12.46 -9.70 -0.76
N ASN A 268 11.65 -10.44 0.00
CA ASN A 268 10.28 -10.77 -0.35
C ASN A 268 9.32 -9.71 0.23
N TYR A 269 8.57 -9.05 -0.65
CA TYR A 269 7.55 -8.06 -0.30
C TYR A 269 6.27 -8.38 -1.06
N HIS A 270 5.17 -8.55 -0.35
CA HIS A 270 3.89 -8.97 -0.91
C HIS A 270 2.77 -8.14 -0.35
N ASP A 271 1.76 -7.89 -1.16
CA ASP A 271 0.48 -7.41 -0.66
C ASP A 271 -0.66 -8.14 -1.36
N THR A 272 -1.67 -8.50 -0.59
CA THR A 272 -2.81 -9.30 -1.03
C THR A 272 -4.09 -8.66 -0.56
N ALA A 273 -5.06 -8.42 -1.46
CA ALA A 273 -6.22 -7.61 -1.12
C ALA A 273 -7.50 -8.02 -1.86
N ILE A 274 -8.64 -7.73 -1.21
CA ILE A 274 -9.93 -7.52 -1.84
C ILE A 274 -10.16 -6.01 -1.88
N VAL A 275 -10.43 -5.47 -3.06
CA VAL A 275 -10.78 -4.08 -3.30
C VAL A 275 -12.29 -4.01 -3.54
N PHE A 276 -12.99 -3.28 -2.67
CA PHE A 276 -14.43 -3.09 -2.74
C PHE A 276 -14.78 -1.82 -3.53
N GLY A 277 -15.78 -1.91 -4.40
CA GLY A 277 -16.23 -0.81 -5.25
C GLY A 277 -17.46 -1.21 -6.04
N ASP A 278 -17.74 -0.52 -7.14
CA ASP A 278 -18.85 -0.89 -8.04
C ASP A 278 -18.68 -2.30 -8.60
N LYS A 279 -17.45 -2.72 -8.78
CA LYS A 279 -17.05 -4.07 -9.16
C LYS A 279 -15.89 -4.51 -8.27
N ASP A 280 -16.23 -5.32 -7.28
CA ASP A 280 -15.25 -5.88 -6.37
C ASP A 280 -14.24 -6.76 -7.12
N TYR A 281 -12.97 -6.65 -6.74
CA TYR A 281 -11.92 -7.50 -7.29
C TYR A 281 -10.88 -7.88 -6.25
N MET A 282 -10.15 -8.93 -6.56
CA MET A 282 -8.97 -9.36 -5.80
C MET A 282 -7.71 -8.98 -6.56
N LEU A 283 -6.71 -8.51 -5.82
CA LEU A 283 -5.37 -8.25 -6.33
C LEU A 283 -4.34 -8.85 -5.38
N LEU A 284 -3.53 -9.77 -5.87
CA LEU A 284 -2.43 -10.40 -5.16
C LEU A 284 -1.13 -10.04 -5.87
N ILE A 285 -0.18 -9.44 -5.18
CA ILE A 285 1.13 -9.06 -5.70
C ILE A 285 2.21 -9.68 -4.82
N TYR A 286 2.97 -10.60 -5.38
CA TYR A 286 4.11 -11.26 -4.75
C TYR A 286 5.39 -10.81 -5.44
N THR A 287 6.41 -10.45 -4.69
CA THR A 287 7.68 -10.00 -5.27
C THR A 287 8.88 -10.56 -4.53
N ASN A 288 9.97 -10.80 -5.27
CA ASN A 288 11.27 -11.12 -4.70
C ASN A 288 12.36 -10.31 -5.42
N ASN A 289 13.26 -9.69 -4.64
CA ASN A 289 14.34 -8.81 -5.11
C ASN A 289 13.88 -7.55 -5.88
N LEU A 290 12.60 -7.21 -5.86
CA LEU A 290 12.10 -6.05 -6.59
C LEU A 290 12.66 -4.74 -6.01
N SER A 291 13.27 -3.91 -6.85
CA SER A 291 13.76 -2.59 -6.45
C SER A 291 12.61 -1.72 -5.97
N LYS A 292 12.81 -1.03 -4.83
CA LYS A 292 11.78 -0.19 -4.20
C LYS A 292 10.43 -0.91 -4.08
N SER A 293 10.44 -2.16 -3.65
CA SER A 293 9.30 -3.10 -3.68
C SER A 293 7.97 -2.49 -3.26
N ARG A 294 7.94 -1.78 -2.12
CA ARG A 294 6.71 -1.13 -1.61
C ARG A 294 6.15 -0.09 -2.58
N GLN A 295 7.00 0.80 -3.08
CA GLN A 295 6.59 1.81 -4.05
C GLN A 295 6.18 1.18 -5.39
N SER A 296 6.86 0.12 -5.80
CA SER A 296 6.50 -0.62 -7.02
C SER A 296 5.14 -1.30 -6.88
N ILE A 297 4.86 -1.97 -5.75
CA ILE A 297 3.54 -2.56 -5.46
C ILE A 297 2.44 -1.50 -5.51
N LYS A 298 2.65 -0.34 -4.85
CA LYS A 298 1.74 0.81 -4.89
C LYS A 298 1.44 1.26 -6.32
N ASN A 299 2.49 1.45 -7.13
CA ASN A 299 2.35 1.92 -8.50
C ASN A 299 1.65 0.88 -9.40
N ILE A 300 2.01 -0.40 -9.26
CA ILE A 300 1.37 -1.50 -9.98
C ILE A 300 -0.13 -1.55 -9.63
N ALA A 301 -0.47 -1.50 -8.34
CA ALA A 301 -1.86 -1.53 -7.87
C ALA A 301 -2.67 -0.36 -8.45
N LYS A 302 -2.12 0.85 -8.40
CA LYS A 302 -2.74 2.05 -9.00
C LYS A 302 -3.02 1.86 -10.48
N LYS A 303 -2.03 1.38 -11.25
CA LYS A 303 -2.16 1.21 -12.69
C LYS A 303 -3.15 0.10 -13.06
N ILE A 304 -3.16 -1.00 -12.32
CA ILE A 304 -4.15 -2.07 -12.50
C ILE A 304 -5.56 -1.54 -12.24
N ASP A 305 -5.76 -0.75 -11.19
CA ASP A 305 -7.05 -0.13 -10.88
C ASP A 305 -7.50 0.82 -12.01
N GLU A 306 -6.60 1.65 -12.53
CA GLU A 306 -6.87 2.54 -13.66
C GLU A 306 -7.26 1.77 -14.94
N ILE A 307 -6.49 0.71 -15.29
CA ILE A 307 -6.75 -0.12 -16.47
C ILE A 307 -8.10 -0.80 -16.35
N THR A 308 -8.40 -1.40 -15.19
CA THR A 308 -9.58 -2.22 -15.01
C THR A 308 -10.86 -1.42 -14.80
N ASN A 309 -10.80 -0.30 -14.07
CA ASN A 309 -11.98 0.57 -13.88
C ASN A 309 -12.48 1.18 -15.19
N ASN A 310 -11.58 1.53 -16.10
CA ASN A 310 -11.94 2.16 -17.37
C ASN A 310 -12.49 1.14 -18.39
N ASN A 311 -12.23 -0.16 -18.21
CA ASN A 311 -12.47 -1.19 -19.21
C ASN A 311 -13.44 -2.30 -18.78
N MET A 312 -13.79 -2.38 -17.53
CA MET A 312 -14.75 -3.35 -16.99
C MET A 312 -16.02 -2.66 -16.49
#